data_5f9c2187e4932da3f49adb4245a26706
#
_entry.id   5f9c2187e4932da3f49adb4245a26706
#
_cell.length_a   1.000
_cell.length_b   1.000
_cell.length_c   1.000
_cell.angle_alpha   90.00
_cell.angle_beta   90.00
_cell.angle_gamma   90.00
#
_symmetry.space_group_name_H-M   'P 1'
#
loop_
_entity.id
_entity.type
_entity.pdbx_description
1 polymer ?
#
loop_
_entity_poly.entity_id
_entity_poly.type
_entity_poly.pdbx_seq_one_letter_code
_entity_poly.pdbx_strand_id
1 'polypeptide(L)'
;MLISKIKRLLSYNVLKTLYVNFRIFPLKVAVKLPLQIGWRVEIQHLYKGCVKLDDNVRLNRYMVKIGITSFPMISTKSDYTLIRFAKNGTMSFGNDVLIHNGVSLITSEGGNIRIGSDCVINQRTKIYSQKAVTIGNHCRLGWECQVMDSDCHLVYNDNKKTIGNPIGEVYIGDNVWLASRVSVMKGVTIPSLSIVSGNSVVLKSFADITTKGNFFVGSPAVLKATGVYRLLNNAFEMQMKNHFAASGVRYVKVSELNDFNYLDYLVKE
;
A
#
# COMPACT_ATOMS: atom_id res chain seq x y z
N MET A 1 -27.67 16.52 -9.76
CA MET A 1 -27.70 15.46 -8.73
C MET A 1 -27.86 14.06 -9.31
N LEU A 2 -28.80 13.78 -10.23
CA LEU A 2 -28.98 12.43 -10.83
C LEU A 2 -27.77 12.00 -11.69
N ILE A 3 -27.23 12.87 -12.54
CA ILE A 3 -26.10 12.61 -13.42
C ILE A 3 -24.82 12.26 -12.62
N SER A 4 -24.58 12.93 -11.49
CA SER A 4 -23.45 12.62 -10.62
C SER A 4 -23.59 11.26 -9.92
N LYS A 5 -24.80 10.87 -9.54
CA LYS A 5 -25.11 9.54 -9.00
C LYS A 5 -24.89 8.44 -10.05
N ILE A 6 -25.33 8.67 -11.29
CA ILE A 6 -25.14 7.73 -12.40
C ILE A 6 -23.63 7.58 -12.73
N LYS A 7 -22.89 8.68 -12.87
CA LYS A 7 -21.43 8.64 -13.09
C LYS A 7 -20.72 7.86 -11.98
N ARG A 8 -21.13 8.03 -10.73
CA ARG A 8 -20.58 7.30 -9.58
C ARG A 8 -20.91 5.80 -9.62
N LEU A 9 -22.13 5.42 -10.05
CA LEU A 9 -22.50 4.00 -10.25
C LEU A 9 -21.75 3.36 -11.41
N LEU A 10 -21.44 4.12 -12.46
CA LEU A 10 -20.66 3.64 -13.61
C LEU A 10 -19.15 3.57 -13.35
N SER A 11 -18.66 4.18 -12.27
CA SER A 11 -17.23 4.20 -11.94
C SER A 11 -16.68 2.86 -11.43
N TYR A 12 -17.55 1.92 -11.05
CA TYR A 12 -17.17 0.59 -10.54
C TYR A 12 -18.17 -0.48 -11.01
N ASN A 13 -17.79 -1.74 -10.89
CA ASN A 13 -18.64 -2.87 -11.29
C ASN A 13 -19.57 -3.27 -10.14
N VAL A 14 -20.82 -2.84 -10.20
CA VAL A 14 -21.84 -3.08 -9.16
C VAL A 14 -22.08 -4.56 -8.94
N LEU A 15 -22.27 -5.35 -10.03
CA LEU A 15 -22.56 -6.78 -9.93
C LEU A 15 -21.39 -7.55 -9.32
N LYS A 16 -20.16 -7.24 -9.75
CA LYS A 16 -18.95 -7.85 -9.18
C LYS A 16 -18.78 -7.44 -7.72
N THR A 17 -19.07 -6.19 -7.35
CA THR A 17 -19.03 -5.70 -5.97
C THR A 17 -19.99 -6.48 -5.08
N LEU A 18 -21.23 -6.68 -5.52
CA LEU A 18 -22.21 -7.51 -4.79
C LEU A 18 -21.69 -8.95 -4.66
N TYR A 19 -21.39 -9.59 -5.80
CA TYR A 19 -20.92 -10.97 -5.82
C TYR A 19 -19.75 -11.21 -4.85
N VAL A 20 -18.71 -10.38 -4.90
CA VAL A 20 -17.50 -10.53 -4.08
C VAL A 20 -17.84 -10.42 -2.59
N ASN A 21 -18.58 -9.37 -2.18
CA ASN A 21 -18.92 -9.17 -0.77
C ASN A 21 -19.76 -10.31 -0.20
N PHE A 22 -20.78 -10.78 -0.92
CA PHE A 22 -21.63 -11.88 -0.45
C PHE A 22 -20.93 -13.25 -0.52
N ARG A 23 -19.92 -13.41 -1.38
CA ARG A 23 -19.15 -14.65 -1.50
C ARG A 23 -18.16 -14.87 -0.35
N ILE A 24 -17.57 -13.78 0.17
CA ILE A 24 -16.46 -13.85 1.12
C ILE A 24 -16.85 -13.56 2.58
N PHE A 25 -17.83 -12.66 2.79
CA PHE A 25 -18.21 -12.24 4.14
C PHE A 25 -19.49 -12.91 4.65
N PRO A 26 -19.66 -13.02 5.98
CA PRO A 26 -20.97 -13.30 6.60
C PRO A 26 -22.00 -12.24 6.22
N LEU A 27 -23.29 -12.59 6.16
CA LEU A 27 -24.36 -11.71 5.71
C LEU A 27 -24.37 -10.34 6.40
N LYS A 28 -24.17 -10.30 7.73
CA LYS A 28 -24.09 -9.05 8.52
C LYS A 28 -23.06 -8.05 8.01
N VAL A 29 -21.94 -8.55 7.48
CA VAL A 29 -20.86 -7.75 6.91
C VAL A 29 -21.13 -7.47 5.42
N ALA A 30 -21.54 -8.48 4.67
CA ALA A 30 -21.76 -8.40 3.22
C ALA A 30 -22.78 -7.32 2.83
N VAL A 31 -23.88 -7.15 3.58
CA VAL A 31 -24.91 -6.13 3.32
C VAL A 31 -24.37 -4.69 3.46
N LYS A 32 -23.29 -4.48 4.19
CA LYS A 32 -22.61 -3.18 4.30
C LYS A 32 -21.73 -2.87 3.10
N LEU A 33 -21.44 -3.87 2.25
CA LEU A 33 -20.59 -3.76 1.06
C LEU A 33 -19.25 -3.09 1.37
N PRO A 34 -18.41 -3.64 2.26
CA PRO A 34 -17.14 -3.02 2.63
C PRO A 34 -16.17 -2.89 1.45
N LEU A 35 -16.18 -3.83 0.50
CA LEU A 35 -15.36 -3.77 -0.70
C LEU A 35 -16.10 -3.11 -1.86
N GLN A 36 -15.43 -2.24 -2.60
CA GLN A 36 -15.87 -1.68 -3.87
C GLN A 36 -14.92 -2.14 -4.98
N ILE A 37 -15.45 -2.80 -6.01
CA ILE A 37 -14.65 -3.47 -7.04
C ILE A 37 -14.80 -2.76 -8.39
N GLY A 38 -13.69 -2.36 -8.97
CA GLY A 38 -13.62 -1.74 -10.29
C GLY A 38 -13.93 -2.70 -11.44
N TRP A 39 -14.10 -2.15 -12.63
CA TRP A 39 -14.41 -2.92 -13.84
C TRP A 39 -13.28 -3.89 -14.24
N ARG A 40 -12.04 -3.42 -14.17
CA ARG A 40 -10.84 -4.16 -14.58
C ARG A 40 -10.14 -4.83 -13.41
N VAL A 41 -10.91 -5.47 -12.55
CA VAL A 41 -10.40 -6.28 -11.44
C VAL A 41 -10.67 -7.73 -11.74
N GLU A 42 -9.61 -8.51 -11.85
CA GLU A 42 -9.67 -9.96 -11.92
C GLU A 42 -9.45 -10.52 -10.52
N ILE A 43 -10.34 -11.40 -10.06
CA ILE A 43 -10.22 -12.05 -8.76
C ILE A 43 -10.25 -13.56 -8.97
N GLN A 44 -9.18 -14.22 -8.53
CA GLN A 44 -9.00 -15.65 -8.71
C GLN A 44 -9.09 -16.39 -7.37
N HIS A 45 -9.78 -17.53 -7.37
CA HIS A 45 -9.88 -18.48 -6.25
C HIS A 45 -10.49 -17.89 -4.98
N LEU A 46 -11.62 -17.17 -5.11
CA LEU A 46 -12.39 -16.65 -3.97
C LEU A 46 -12.99 -17.78 -3.13
N TYR A 47 -12.80 -17.70 -1.81
CA TYR A 47 -13.47 -18.56 -0.85
C TYR A 47 -13.91 -17.78 0.39
N LYS A 48 -14.83 -18.33 1.20
CA LYS A 48 -15.35 -17.69 2.39
C LYS A 48 -14.23 -17.49 3.43
N GLY A 49 -14.01 -16.25 3.86
CA GLY A 49 -12.97 -15.90 4.84
C GLY A 49 -11.57 -15.64 4.25
N CYS A 50 -11.39 -15.69 2.90
CA CYS A 50 -10.11 -15.32 2.28
C CYS A 50 -9.79 -13.83 2.44
N VAL A 51 -10.79 -12.98 2.66
CA VAL A 51 -10.62 -11.59 3.04
C VAL A 51 -11.18 -11.37 4.43
N LYS A 52 -10.40 -10.68 5.25
CA LYS A 52 -10.76 -10.25 6.61
C LYS A 52 -10.72 -8.72 6.69
N LEU A 53 -11.44 -8.18 7.63
CA LEU A 53 -11.32 -6.78 8.03
C LEU A 53 -10.62 -6.76 9.39
N ASP A 54 -9.77 -5.77 9.62
CA ASP A 54 -9.07 -5.66 10.92
C ASP A 54 -10.08 -5.48 12.07
N ASP A 55 -9.80 -6.03 13.23
CA ASP A 55 -10.75 -6.12 14.35
C ASP A 55 -11.22 -4.75 14.88
N ASN A 56 -10.35 -3.75 14.83
CA ASN A 56 -10.60 -2.39 15.33
C ASN A 56 -11.15 -1.41 14.28
N VAL A 57 -11.64 -1.91 13.13
CA VAL A 57 -12.13 -1.02 12.08
C VAL A 57 -13.62 -0.76 12.21
N ARG A 58 -14.05 0.47 11.96
CA ARG A 58 -15.46 0.81 11.78
C ARG A 58 -15.94 0.27 10.44
N LEU A 59 -16.86 -0.67 10.46
CA LEU A 59 -17.44 -1.26 9.25
C LEU A 59 -18.26 -0.22 8.47
N ASN A 60 -17.66 0.31 7.41
CA ASN A 60 -18.23 1.30 6.52
C ASN A 60 -18.39 0.76 5.09
N ARG A 61 -19.37 1.33 4.37
CA ARG A 61 -19.56 1.01 2.96
C ARG A 61 -18.36 1.51 2.14
N TYR A 62 -17.80 0.62 1.30
CA TYR A 62 -16.69 0.94 0.39
C TYR A 62 -15.42 1.43 1.10
N MET A 63 -15.18 0.89 2.28
CA MET A 63 -13.96 1.17 3.04
C MET A 63 -12.69 0.66 2.35
N VAL A 64 -12.81 -0.31 1.46
CA VAL A 64 -11.72 -0.79 0.60
C VAL A 64 -12.15 -0.63 -0.85
N LYS A 65 -11.37 0.11 -1.63
CA LYS A 65 -11.62 0.38 -3.05
C LYS A 65 -10.53 -0.27 -3.89
N ILE A 66 -10.93 -1.16 -4.80
CA ILE A 66 -9.99 -1.97 -5.58
C ILE A 66 -10.21 -1.70 -7.08
N GLY A 67 -9.17 -1.22 -7.77
CA GLY A 67 -9.16 -0.99 -9.20
C GLY A 67 -10.17 0.06 -9.68
N ILE A 68 -10.45 1.10 -8.89
CA ILE A 68 -11.49 2.09 -9.20
C ILE A 68 -10.92 3.39 -9.75
N THR A 69 -9.79 3.83 -9.22
CA THR A 69 -9.17 5.10 -9.58
C THR A 69 -7.83 4.87 -10.24
N SER A 70 -7.46 5.77 -11.12
CA SER A 70 -6.13 5.82 -11.72
C SER A 70 -5.48 7.17 -11.40
N PHE A 71 -4.21 7.15 -11.05
CA PHE A 71 -3.42 8.36 -10.94
C PHE A 71 -3.11 8.86 -12.36
N PRO A 72 -3.24 10.17 -12.67
CA PRO A 72 -3.20 10.66 -14.06
C PRO A 72 -1.84 10.53 -14.74
N MET A 73 -0.78 10.23 -14.01
CA MET A 73 0.58 10.15 -14.56
C MET A 73 0.88 8.86 -15.33
N ILE A 74 0.05 7.82 -15.20
CA ILE A 74 0.24 6.54 -15.88
C ILE A 74 -1.05 6.16 -16.60
N SER A 75 -0.93 5.83 -17.88
CA SER A 75 -2.07 5.28 -18.62
C SER A 75 -2.34 3.85 -18.17
N THR A 76 -3.54 3.62 -17.63
CA THR A 76 -3.98 2.31 -17.13
C THR A 76 -5.16 1.76 -17.90
N LYS A 77 -5.41 2.26 -19.14
CA LYS A 77 -6.57 1.83 -19.94
C LYS A 77 -6.59 0.32 -20.23
N SER A 78 -5.42 -0.32 -20.30
CA SER A 78 -5.26 -1.76 -20.52
C SER A 78 -4.94 -2.55 -19.26
N ASP A 79 -4.62 -1.89 -18.14
CA ASP A 79 -4.14 -2.56 -16.95
C ASP A 79 -5.27 -3.25 -16.17
N TYR A 80 -5.08 -4.50 -15.81
CA TYR A 80 -5.95 -5.25 -14.92
C TYR A 80 -5.35 -5.31 -13.52
N THR A 81 -6.19 -5.08 -12.51
CA THR A 81 -5.84 -5.34 -11.11
C THR A 81 -6.09 -6.82 -10.84
N LEU A 82 -5.08 -7.52 -10.35
CA LEU A 82 -5.17 -8.95 -10.02
C LEU A 82 -5.21 -9.16 -8.51
N ILE A 83 -6.25 -9.82 -8.03
CA ILE A 83 -6.34 -10.33 -6.65
C ILE A 83 -6.39 -11.86 -6.74
N ARG A 84 -5.36 -12.53 -6.23
CA ARG A 84 -5.27 -13.99 -6.32
C ARG A 84 -5.01 -14.62 -4.97
N PHE A 85 -5.84 -15.59 -4.64
CA PHE A 85 -5.68 -16.42 -3.45
C PHE A 85 -5.23 -17.81 -3.83
N ALA A 86 -4.22 -18.37 -3.15
CA ALA A 86 -4.00 -19.81 -3.15
C ALA A 86 -4.71 -20.43 -1.94
N LYS A 87 -4.60 -21.75 -1.79
CA LYS A 87 -5.21 -22.50 -0.68
C LYS A 87 -4.77 -21.92 0.67
N ASN A 88 -5.72 -21.61 1.53
CA ASN A 88 -5.51 -20.97 2.84
C ASN A 88 -4.80 -19.60 2.80
N GLY A 89 -4.61 -19.02 1.60
CA GLY A 89 -4.06 -17.68 1.46
C GLY A 89 -5.09 -16.61 1.85
N THR A 90 -4.71 -15.62 2.64
CA THR A 90 -5.65 -14.60 3.17
C THR A 90 -5.14 -13.18 2.94
N MET A 91 -6.09 -12.24 2.86
CA MET A 91 -5.79 -10.81 2.87
C MET A 91 -6.63 -10.12 3.94
N SER A 92 -6.04 -9.17 4.69
CA SER A 92 -6.77 -8.35 5.65
C SER A 92 -6.58 -6.87 5.38
N PHE A 93 -7.63 -6.10 5.63
CA PHE A 93 -7.67 -4.68 5.32
C PHE A 93 -8.20 -3.85 6.49
N GLY A 94 -7.57 -2.70 6.70
CA GLY A 94 -8.10 -1.61 7.52
C GLY A 94 -9.16 -0.77 6.81
N ASN A 95 -9.45 0.40 7.35
CA ASN A 95 -10.35 1.39 6.75
C ASN A 95 -9.65 2.24 5.67
N ASP A 96 -10.44 2.77 4.73
CA ASP A 96 -9.99 3.75 3.74
C ASP A 96 -8.76 3.29 2.91
N VAL A 97 -8.76 2.01 2.55
CA VAL A 97 -7.72 1.43 1.70
C VAL A 97 -8.06 1.66 0.23
N LEU A 98 -7.12 2.23 -0.52
CA LEU A 98 -7.25 2.49 -1.94
C LEU A 98 -6.20 1.70 -2.72
N ILE A 99 -6.65 0.77 -3.53
CA ILE A 99 -5.83 -0.05 -4.43
C ILE A 99 -6.15 0.37 -5.86
N HIS A 100 -5.18 1.00 -6.52
CA HIS A 100 -5.36 1.51 -7.88
C HIS A 100 -5.36 0.41 -8.94
N ASN A 101 -5.66 0.79 -10.19
CA ASN A 101 -5.63 -0.11 -11.35
C ASN A 101 -4.22 -0.67 -11.59
N GLY A 102 -4.16 -1.91 -12.09
CA GLY A 102 -2.89 -2.56 -12.44
C GLY A 102 -2.11 -3.11 -11.25
N VAL A 103 -2.63 -3.00 -10.02
CA VAL A 103 -2.01 -3.60 -8.83
C VAL A 103 -2.22 -5.12 -8.83
N SER A 104 -1.21 -5.87 -8.42
CA SER A 104 -1.32 -7.31 -8.18
C SER A 104 -1.13 -7.62 -6.70
N LEU A 105 -2.14 -8.21 -6.06
CA LEU A 105 -2.06 -8.79 -4.71
C LEU A 105 -2.20 -10.29 -4.83
N ILE A 106 -1.16 -11.02 -4.48
CA ILE A 106 -1.09 -12.47 -4.70
C ILE A 106 -0.63 -13.16 -3.42
N THR A 107 -1.43 -14.09 -2.92
CA THR A 107 -1.00 -14.99 -1.83
C THR A 107 -0.72 -16.38 -2.39
N SER A 108 0.38 -16.98 -1.97
CA SER A 108 0.66 -18.40 -2.11
C SER A 108 -0.10 -19.22 -1.05
N GLU A 109 0.09 -20.52 -1.02
CA GLU A 109 -0.54 -21.40 -0.03
C GLU A 109 -0.15 -20.98 1.39
N GLY A 110 -1.15 -20.67 2.21
CA GLY A 110 -0.97 -20.17 3.58
C GLY A 110 -0.42 -18.73 3.68
N GLY A 111 -0.11 -18.07 2.56
CA GLY A 111 0.42 -16.70 2.56
C GLY A 111 -0.60 -15.67 3.06
N ASN A 112 -0.12 -14.63 3.71
CA ASN A 112 -0.95 -13.57 4.27
C ASN A 112 -0.48 -12.18 3.81
N ILE A 113 -1.41 -11.34 3.36
CA ILE A 113 -1.17 -9.92 3.09
C ILE A 113 -2.06 -9.11 4.02
N ARG A 114 -1.48 -8.25 4.85
CA ARG A 114 -2.20 -7.27 5.67
C ARG A 114 -1.89 -5.87 5.18
N ILE A 115 -2.93 -5.05 4.95
CA ILE A 115 -2.83 -3.63 4.60
C ILE A 115 -3.66 -2.85 5.61
N GLY A 116 -3.01 -2.03 6.41
CA GLY A 116 -3.62 -1.20 7.45
C GLY A 116 -4.51 -0.09 6.90
N SER A 117 -5.04 0.72 7.81
CA SER A 117 -5.97 1.81 7.49
C SER A 117 -5.29 2.98 6.76
N ASP A 118 -6.10 3.72 5.99
CA ASP A 118 -5.67 4.90 5.21
C ASP A 118 -4.43 4.62 4.35
N CYS A 119 -4.41 3.49 3.65
CA CYS A 119 -3.32 3.12 2.77
C CYS A 119 -3.67 3.35 1.29
N VAL A 120 -2.69 3.79 0.52
CA VAL A 120 -2.81 3.91 -0.94
C VAL A 120 -1.73 3.10 -1.62
N ILE A 121 -2.15 2.15 -2.45
CA ILE A 121 -1.29 1.32 -3.28
C ILE A 121 -1.46 1.78 -4.73
N ASN A 122 -0.42 2.42 -5.29
CA ASN A 122 -0.49 2.97 -6.63
C ASN A 122 -0.26 1.93 -7.73
N GLN A 123 -0.51 2.36 -8.96
CA GLN A 123 -0.58 1.55 -10.17
C GLN A 123 0.64 0.63 -10.35
N ARG A 124 0.38 -0.57 -10.89
CA ARG A 124 1.38 -1.58 -11.26
C ARG A 124 2.26 -2.05 -10.11
N THR A 125 1.90 -1.72 -8.86
CA THR A 125 2.56 -2.27 -7.67
C THR A 125 2.19 -3.74 -7.52
N LYS A 126 3.17 -4.57 -7.19
CA LYS A 126 3.02 -6.01 -6.96
C LYS A 126 3.33 -6.34 -5.52
N ILE A 127 2.40 -7.04 -4.86
CA ILE A 127 2.59 -7.56 -3.51
C ILE A 127 2.36 -9.06 -3.57
N TYR A 128 3.40 -9.82 -3.22
CA TYR A 128 3.35 -11.29 -3.21
C TYR A 128 3.73 -11.81 -1.84
N SER A 129 2.95 -12.75 -1.32
CA SER A 129 3.21 -13.36 -0.02
C SER A 129 3.14 -14.88 -0.06
N GLN A 130 4.19 -15.52 0.44
CA GLN A 130 4.24 -16.95 0.78
C GLN A 130 4.06 -17.20 2.27
N LYS A 131 4.38 -16.24 3.13
CA LYS A 131 4.25 -16.32 4.58
C LYS A 131 3.46 -15.14 5.12
N ALA A 132 4.08 -13.95 5.16
CA ALA A 132 3.42 -12.75 5.63
C ALA A 132 4.05 -11.47 5.06
N VAL A 133 3.22 -10.62 4.44
CA VAL A 133 3.54 -9.24 4.12
C VAL A 133 2.59 -8.36 4.90
N THR A 134 3.13 -7.56 5.83
CA THR A 134 2.36 -6.62 6.65
C THR A 134 2.72 -5.19 6.27
N ILE A 135 1.71 -4.39 5.92
CA ILE A 135 1.80 -2.95 5.68
C ILE A 135 0.97 -2.27 6.75
N GLY A 136 1.59 -1.39 7.53
CA GLY A 136 0.98 -0.61 8.59
C GLY A 136 -0.04 0.42 8.09
N ASN A 137 -0.46 1.31 8.98
CA ASN A 137 -1.44 2.34 8.67
C ASN A 137 -0.80 3.55 7.98
N HIS A 138 -1.60 4.36 7.28
CA HIS A 138 -1.19 5.62 6.64
C HIS A 138 -0.04 5.46 5.64
N CYS A 139 0.13 4.28 5.07
CA CYS A 139 1.20 4.00 4.11
C CYS A 139 0.84 4.44 2.69
N ARG A 140 1.85 4.88 1.97
CA ARG A 140 1.74 5.24 0.55
C ARG A 140 2.78 4.48 -0.25
N LEU A 141 2.35 3.58 -1.11
CA LEU A 141 3.22 2.90 -2.06
C LEU A 141 3.09 3.58 -3.42
N GLY A 142 4.21 4.07 -3.95
CA GLY A 142 4.33 4.66 -5.28
C GLY A 142 3.97 3.65 -6.37
N TRP A 143 3.99 4.09 -7.62
CA TRP A 143 3.72 3.18 -8.73
C TRP A 143 4.91 2.24 -8.99
N GLU A 144 4.60 1.05 -9.55
CA GLU A 144 5.58 0.05 -9.93
C GLU A 144 6.47 -0.44 -8.77
N CYS A 145 5.99 -0.34 -7.52
CA CYS A 145 6.67 -0.95 -6.38
C CYS A 145 6.52 -2.47 -6.40
N GLN A 146 7.47 -3.16 -5.77
CA GLN A 146 7.44 -4.60 -5.57
C GLN A 146 7.69 -4.91 -4.10
N VAL A 147 6.82 -5.70 -3.47
CA VAL A 147 6.97 -6.17 -2.09
C VAL A 147 6.82 -7.68 -2.08
N MET A 148 7.86 -8.40 -1.69
CA MET A 148 7.86 -9.86 -1.73
C MET A 148 8.53 -10.43 -0.49
N ASP A 149 7.90 -11.42 0.13
CA ASP A 149 8.44 -12.15 1.28
C ASP A 149 9.14 -13.46 0.88
N SER A 150 9.41 -13.63 -0.43
CA SER A 150 10.01 -14.85 -0.97
C SER A 150 10.87 -14.56 -2.19
N ASP A 151 11.97 -15.32 -2.32
CA ASP A 151 12.77 -15.40 -3.54
C ASP A 151 12.15 -16.35 -4.58
N CYS A 152 11.10 -17.09 -4.24
CA CYS A 152 10.45 -18.13 -5.03
C CYS A 152 11.35 -19.33 -5.39
N HIS A 153 12.65 -19.23 -5.22
CA HIS A 153 13.64 -20.25 -5.55
C HIS A 153 14.67 -20.44 -4.46
N LEU A 154 15.22 -21.65 -4.35
CA LEU A 154 16.36 -21.93 -3.49
C LEU A 154 17.67 -21.41 -4.13
N VAL A 155 18.51 -20.81 -3.30
CA VAL A 155 19.85 -20.35 -3.70
C VAL A 155 20.90 -21.11 -2.90
N TYR A 156 21.81 -21.79 -3.60
CA TYR A 156 22.98 -22.44 -3.03
C TYR A 156 24.19 -21.51 -3.10
N ASN A 157 24.85 -21.33 -1.97
CA ASN A 157 26.11 -20.59 -1.88
C ASN A 157 27.27 -21.58 -1.82
N ASP A 158 28.04 -21.70 -2.89
CA ASP A 158 29.12 -22.68 -2.97
C ASP A 158 30.30 -22.35 -2.02
N ASN A 159 30.62 -21.09 -1.82
CA ASN A 159 31.70 -20.68 -0.91
C ASN A 159 31.39 -21.01 0.56
N LYS A 160 30.11 -20.86 0.95
CA LYS A 160 29.62 -21.14 2.32
C LYS A 160 29.09 -22.56 2.50
N LYS A 161 28.91 -23.31 1.40
CA LYS A 161 28.27 -24.63 1.38
C LYS A 161 26.90 -24.63 2.05
N THR A 162 26.10 -23.59 1.78
CA THR A 162 24.78 -23.40 2.41
C THR A 162 23.69 -23.17 1.37
N ILE A 163 22.46 -23.59 1.72
CA ILE A 163 21.24 -23.23 0.99
C ILE A 163 20.48 -22.23 1.85
N GLY A 164 20.19 -21.06 1.31
CA GLY A 164 19.46 -20.02 2.01
C GLY A 164 17.95 -20.30 2.10
N ASN A 165 17.30 -19.92 3.20
CA ASN A 165 15.84 -19.94 3.29
C ASN A 165 15.25 -18.94 2.26
N PRO A 166 14.40 -19.38 1.32
CA PRO A 166 13.83 -18.50 0.31
C PRO A 166 12.72 -17.59 0.87
N ILE A 167 12.22 -17.81 2.09
CA ILE A 167 11.06 -17.13 2.68
C ILE A 167 11.48 -16.34 3.91
N GLY A 168 10.98 -15.10 4.04
CA GLY A 168 11.17 -14.25 5.21
C GLY A 168 10.12 -13.15 5.25
N GLU A 169 9.37 -13.05 6.36
CA GLU A 169 8.29 -12.07 6.52
C GLU A 169 8.75 -10.65 6.21
N VAL A 170 7.86 -9.85 5.60
CA VAL A 170 8.09 -8.43 5.34
C VAL A 170 7.17 -7.62 6.25
N TYR A 171 7.75 -6.66 6.95
CA TYR A 171 7.01 -5.71 7.78
C TYR A 171 7.34 -4.27 7.36
N ILE A 172 6.31 -3.52 6.97
CA ILE A 172 6.36 -2.09 6.67
C ILE A 172 5.55 -1.40 7.75
N GLY A 173 6.18 -0.57 8.57
CA GLY A 173 5.56 0.13 9.69
C GLY A 173 4.53 1.18 9.26
N ASP A 174 3.99 1.91 10.24
CA ASP A 174 3.00 2.96 9.98
C ASP A 174 3.65 4.22 9.35
N ASN A 175 2.87 4.99 8.57
CA ASN A 175 3.33 6.23 7.95
C ASN A 175 4.57 6.06 7.06
N VAL A 176 4.70 4.92 6.41
CA VAL A 176 5.81 4.68 5.48
C VAL A 176 5.44 5.12 4.07
N TRP A 177 6.35 5.85 3.45
CA TRP A 177 6.25 6.17 2.03
C TRP A 177 7.33 5.43 1.24
N LEU A 178 6.90 4.46 0.45
CA LEU A 178 7.72 3.92 -0.62
C LEU A 178 7.49 4.79 -1.86
N ALA A 179 8.51 5.48 -2.34
CA ALA A 179 8.42 6.22 -3.59
C ALA A 179 8.30 5.23 -4.77
N SER A 180 8.28 5.71 -6.01
CA SER A 180 8.02 4.83 -7.15
C SER A 180 9.16 3.86 -7.42
N ARG A 181 8.83 2.63 -7.88
CA ARG A 181 9.78 1.58 -8.25
C ARG A 181 10.67 1.11 -7.11
N VAL A 182 10.18 1.18 -5.88
CA VAL A 182 10.88 0.59 -4.73
C VAL A 182 10.63 -0.90 -4.70
N SER A 183 11.70 -1.68 -4.51
CA SER A 183 11.61 -3.12 -4.26
C SER A 183 11.95 -3.42 -2.81
N VAL A 184 11.03 -4.12 -2.11
CA VAL A 184 11.22 -4.61 -0.74
C VAL A 184 11.25 -6.12 -0.78
N MET A 185 12.37 -6.69 -0.36
CA MET A 185 12.63 -8.12 -0.45
C MET A 185 12.35 -8.83 0.88
N LYS A 186 12.36 -10.16 0.84
CA LYS A 186 12.09 -11.02 2.00
C LYS A 186 12.91 -10.66 3.24
N GLY A 187 12.31 -10.85 4.42
CA GLY A 187 12.97 -10.64 5.72
C GLY A 187 13.19 -9.18 6.10
N VAL A 188 12.63 -8.25 5.35
CA VAL A 188 12.80 -6.81 5.57
C VAL A 188 11.78 -6.27 6.55
N THR A 189 12.26 -5.50 7.53
CA THR A 189 11.46 -4.58 8.34
C THR A 189 11.83 -3.14 7.99
N ILE A 190 10.83 -2.33 7.62
CA ILE A 190 10.96 -0.88 7.47
C ILE A 190 10.27 -0.21 8.66
N PRO A 191 10.98 0.55 9.50
CA PRO A 191 10.39 1.19 10.68
C PRO A 191 9.36 2.24 10.27
N SER A 192 8.43 2.54 11.18
CA SER A 192 7.41 3.57 11.00
C SER A 192 8.04 4.94 10.72
N LEU A 193 7.26 5.85 10.09
CA LEU A 193 7.68 7.21 9.76
C LEU A 193 8.91 7.26 8.83
N SER A 194 9.02 6.28 7.92
CA SER A 194 10.15 6.17 7.01
C SER A 194 9.77 6.53 5.57
N ILE A 195 10.73 7.05 4.84
CA ILE A 195 10.66 7.29 3.41
C ILE A 195 11.72 6.44 2.71
N VAL A 196 11.33 5.71 1.68
CA VAL A 196 12.25 5.01 0.79
C VAL A 196 12.22 5.70 -0.57
N SER A 197 13.36 6.20 -1.00
CA SER A 197 13.53 6.92 -2.26
C SER A 197 13.20 6.05 -3.48
N GLY A 198 12.77 6.67 -4.56
CA GLY A 198 12.47 5.97 -5.82
C GLY A 198 13.66 5.18 -6.36
N ASN A 199 13.36 4.06 -7.04
CA ASN A 199 14.33 3.11 -7.59
C ASN A 199 15.27 2.47 -6.55
N SER A 200 14.90 2.48 -5.26
CA SER A 200 15.68 1.82 -4.20
C SER A 200 15.31 0.35 -4.07
N VAL A 201 16.29 -0.47 -3.68
CA VAL A 201 16.10 -1.89 -3.40
C VAL A 201 16.46 -2.18 -1.94
N VAL A 202 15.47 -2.56 -1.15
CA VAL A 202 15.63 -2.85 0.27
C VAL A 202 15.87 -4.35 0.43
N LEU A 203 17.14 -4.73 0.71
CA LEU A 203 17.60 -6.13 0.79
C LEU A 203 17.81 -6.62 2.22
N LYS A 204 17.90 -5.70 3.19
CA LYS A 204 18.10 -6.03 4.60
C LYS A 204 17.09 -5.34 5.49
N SER A 205 16.83 -5.95 6.63
CA SER A 205 15.98 -5.37 7.66
C SER A 205 16.61 -4.13 8.31
N PHE A 206 15.78 -3.19 8.67
CA PHE A 206 16.13 -1.99 9.45
C PHE A 206 15.42 -2.00 10.82
N ALA A 207 15.08 -3.19 11.35
CA ALA A 207 14.37 -3.35 12.61
C ALA A 207 15.09 -2.70 13.81
N ASP A 208 16.43 -2.67 13.77
CA ASP A 208 17.26 -2.12 14.86
C ASP A 208 17.34 -0.59 14.85
N ILE A 209 16.76 0.08 13.82
CA ILE A 209 16.76 1.54 13.74
C ILE A 209 15.64 2.10 14.61
N THR A 210 16.02 2.83 15.65
CA THR A 210 15.11 3.46 16.61
C THR A 210 14.81 4.94 16.32
N THR A 211 15.55 5.55 15.39
CA THR A 211 15.31 6.93 14.96
C THR A 211 14.00 7.06 14.18
N LYS A 212 13.45 8.28 14.12
CA LYS A 212 12.22 8.62 13.40
C LYS A 212 12.53 9.48 12.18
N GLY A 213 11.63 9.47 11.19
CA GLY A 213 11.82 10.23 9.96
C GLY A 213 13.00 9.71 9.16
N ASN A 214 13.10 8.40 9.01
CA ASN A 214 14.22 7.76 8.35
C ASN A 214 14.07 7.88 6.83
N PHE A 215 15.14 8.33 6.17
CA PHE A 215 15.19 8.43 4.71
C PHE A 215 16.20 7.43 4.16
N PHE A 216 15.70 6.41 3.46
CA PHE A 216 16.50 5.35 2.84
C PHE A 216 16.66 5.58 1.35
N VAL A 217 17.86 5.35 0.83
CA VAL A 217 18.21 5.60 -0.60
C VAL A 217 19.12 4.53 -1.12
N GLY A 218 18.93 4.13 -2.37
CA GLY A 218 19.89 3.36 -3.15
C GLY A 218 19.54 1.88 -3.35
N SER A 219 20.44 1.19 -4.06
CA SER A 219 20.37 -0.24 -4.36
C SER A 219 21.77 -0.86 -4.13
N PRO A 220 22.00 -1.51 -2.97
CA PRO A 220 21.09 -1.70 -1.84
C PRO A 220 20.76 -0.38 -1.08
N ALA A 221 19.57 -0.31 -0.52
CA ALA A 221 19.12 0.85 0.26
C ALA A 221 19.90 0.97 1.57
N VAL A 222 20.29 2.20 1.90
CA VAL A 222 20.96 2.57 3.15
C VAL A 222 20.28 3.79 3.78
N LEU A 223 20.40 3.93 5.10
CA LEU A 223 19.93 5.12 5.81
C LEU A 223 20.78 6.33 5.39
N LYS A 224 20.15 7.33 4.78
CA LYS A 224 20.81 8.54 4.28
C LYS A 224 20.65 9.74 5.22
N ALA A 225 19.46 9.84 5.86
CA ALA A 225 19.12 10.94 6.77
C ALA A 225 18.05 10.50 7.76
N THR A 226 17.93 11.23 8.85
CA THR A 226 16.85 11.11 9.86
C THR A 226 16.13 12.45 10.02
N GLY A 227 14.95 12.46 10.64
CA GLY A 227 14.14 13.67 10.81
C GLY A 227 13.46 14.14 9.51
N VAL A 228 13.32 13.27 8.49
CA VAL A 228 12.68 13.58 7.22
C VAL A 228 11.31 12.91 7.18
N TYR A 229 10.24 13.70 7.06
CA TYR A 229 8.87 13.23 7.13
C TYR A 229 8.08 13.56 5.88
N ARG A 230 7.18 12.68 5.51
CA ARG A 230 6.16 12.96 4.51
C ARG A 230 4.95 13.58 5.19
N LEU A 231 4.53 14.74 4.69
CA LEU A 231 3.29 15.39 5.12
C LEU A 231 2.12 14.88 4.28
N LEU A 232 0.98 14.55 4.91
CA LEU A 232 -0.20 13.95 4.28
C LEU A 232 -1.42 14.87 4.22
N ASN A 233 -1.35 16.07 4.82
CA ASN A 233 -2.44 17.04 4.80
C ASN A 233 -2.56 17.68 3.42
N ASN A 234 -3.65 17.38 2.71
CA ASN A 234 -3.87 17.85 1.34
C ASN A 234 -4.06 19.38 1.25
N ALA A 235 -4.69 19.99 2.26
CA ALA A 235 -4.94 21.43 2.27
C ALA A 235 -3.62 22.19 2.42
N PHE A 236 -2.78 21.77 3.36
CA PHE A 236 -1.45 22.32 3.55
C PHE A 236 -0.55 22.09 2.33
N GLU A 237 -0.57 20.90 1.75
CA GLU A 237 0.20 20.60 0.54
C GLU A 237 -0.20 21.52 -0.62
N MET A 238 -1.50 21.78 -0.81
CA MET A 238 -1.99 22.71 -1.84
C MET A 238 -1.56 24.15 -1.56
N GLN A 239 -1.68 24.59 -0.31
CA GLN A 239 -1.22 25.92 0.12
C GLN A 239 0.26 26.12 -0.18
N MET A 240 1.10 25.15 0.20
CA MET A 240 2.55 25.22 -0.03
C MET A 240 2.91 25.16 -1.51
N LYS A 241 2.23 24.36 -2.32
CA LYS A 241 2.42 24.34 -3.78
C LYS A 241 2.13 25.70 -4.42
N ASN A 242 1.04 26.34 -4.00
CA ASN A 242 0.69 27.68 -4.49
C ASN A 242 1.74 28.73 -4.04
N HIS A 243 2.20 28.64 -2.80
CA HIS A 243 3.26 29.52 -2.28
C HIS A 243 4.55 29.37 -3.11
N PHE A 244 5.03 28.14 -3.35
CA PHE A 244 6.24 27.89 -4.14
C PHE A 244 6.07 28.34 -5.59
N ALA A 245 4.90 28.15 -6.19
CA ALA A 245 4.62 28.61 -7.55
C ALA A 245 4.63 30.13 -7.67
N ALA A 246 4.13 30.84 -6.66
CA ALA A 246 4.08 32.30 -6.65
C ALA A 246 5.42 32.97 -6.31
N SER A 247 6.17 32.40 -5.33
CA SER A 247 7.40 33.00 -4.81
C SER A 247 8.67 32.53 -5.54
N GLY A 248 8.64 31.38 -6.21
CA GLY A 248 9.81 30.77 -6.85
C GLY A 248 10.89 30.29 -5.88
N VAL A 249 10.67 30.36 -4.56
CA VAL A 249 11.63 29.89 -3.56
C VAL A 249 11.76 28.39 -3.57
N ARG A 250 12.94 27.87 -3.23
CA ARG A 250 13.20 26.43 -3.21
C ARG A 250 12.73 25.75 -1.93
N TYR A 251 12.71 26.45 -0.81
CA TYR A 251 12.26 25.96 0.49
C TYR A 251 11.76 27.13 1.34
N VAL A 252 10.95 26.79 2.35
CA VAL A 252 10.44 27.72 3.36
C VAL A 252 10.96 27.25 4.71
N LYS A 253 11.45 28.18 5.53
CA LYS A 253 11.85 27.85 6.91
C LYS A 253 10.60 27.69 7.77
N VAL A 254 10.59 26.70 8.65
CA VAL A 254 9.46 26.43 9.56
C VAL A 254 9.16 27.66 10.44
N SER A 255 10.19 28.43 10.81
CA SER A 255 10.03 29.71 11.56
C SER A 255 9.23 30.79 10.81
N GLU A 256 9.01 30.62 9.51
CA GLU A 256 8.19 31.51 8.68
C GLU A 256 6.72 31.04 8.60
N LEU A 257 6.41 29.87 9.20
CA LEU A 257 5.08 29.28 9.25
C LEU A 257 4.53 29.40 10.68
N ASN A 258 3.39 30.05 10.83
CA ASN A 258 2.74 30.18 12.13
C ASN A 258 2.26 28.81 12.62
N ASP A 259 2.58 28.47 13.87
CA ASP A 259 2.11 27.27 14.59
C ASP A 259 2.36 25.93 13.87
N PHE A 260 3.41 25.82 13.05
CA PHE A 260 3.70 24.59 12.33
C PHE A 260 4.23 23.49 13.27
N ASN A 261 3.45 22.41 13.39
CA ASN A 261 3.89 21.16 14.01
C ASN A 261 3.73 20.03 12.98
N TYR A 262 4.82 19.43 12.53
CA TYR A 262 4.78 18.37 11.50
C TYR A 262 3.92 17.17 11.90
N LEU A 263 3.74 16.90 13.20
CA LEU A 263 2.93 15.78 13.69
C LEU A 263 1.46 15.91 13.26
N ASP A 264 0.95 17.13 13.14
CA ASP A 264 -0.44 17.41 12.74
C ASP A 264 -0.69 17.08 11.25
N TYR A 265 0.38 16.88 10.49
CA TYR A 265 0.35 16.63 9.06
C TYR A 265 0.75 15.19 8.67
N LEU A 266 1.01 14.30 9.63
CA LEU A 266 1.39 12.91 9.36
C LEU A 266 0.19 12.01 9.03
N VAL A 267 -1.02 12.43 9.35
CA VAL A 267 -2.27 11.71 9.10
C VAL A 267 -3.12 12.53 8.14
N LYS A 268 -3.85 11.87 7.28
CA LYS A 268 -4.80 12.53 6.38
C LYS A 268 -6.02 13.00 7.20
N GLU A 269 -6.42 14.28 7.01
CA GLU A 269 -7.70 14.81 7.50
C GLU A 269 -8.89 14.18 6.78
#